data_ae8cc3a03fc0aae3ce7b5583304af68a
#
_entry.id   ae8cc3a03fc0aae3ce7b5583304af68a
#
_cell.length_a   1.000
_cell.length_b   1.000
_cell.length_c   1.000
_cell.angle_alpha   90.00
_cell.angle_beta   90.00
_cell.angle_gamma   90.00
#
_symmetry.space_group_name_H-M   'P 1'
#
loop_
_entity.id
_entity.type
_entity.pdbx_description
1 polymer ?
#
loop_
_entity_poly.entity_id
_entity_poly.type
_entity_poly.pdbx_seq_one_letter_code
_entity_poly.pdbx_strand_id
1 'polypeptide(L)'
;MTHIAVIGAGITGITTAYSLASRGFQVSVFDRNRYAAMETSFANGGQLSASNAEVWTRWGTIFKGLKWMLDPNAPLLVNPKPSWHKLSWMAEFMGNIPNYEANTIATAKMAIEARKHLLRFAGEVGFEFDMEKRGILHVYKSKGEFEHARRVNELLTKAGLDRREVSADEVQKIEPALKTETLGGYYTESDFTGDIHRYAGALSKGCEALGTVFHYKVNVSDYEHTDEGVKLTWTSGTDKHDQIFDGIVVCAGVGSKAIASALGDRVNIYPVKGYSITVNLDDEASQKAAPWVSLLDDEAKVVTSRLGKNRFRIAGTAEFNGYNLDIRDNRIKPLQTWCETFFPDVSTEHCVPWAGLRPMLPSMVPKVGPGKKPGVFYNTGHGHLGWTLSAATAEATADFVEAARIKNAA
;
A
#
# COMPACT_ATOMS: atom_id res chain seq x y z
N MET A 1 -9.79 -8.84 30.11
CA MET A 1 -9.81 -8.97 28.62
C MET A 1 -8.51 -8.36 28.16
N THR A 2 -7.78 -9.01 27.25
CA THR A 2 -6.48 -8.52 26.78
C THR A 2 -6.67 -7.24 25.98
N HIS A 3 -6.00 -6.16 26.36
CA HIS A 3 -6.12 -4.83 25.80
C HIS A 3 -4.91 -4.50 24.92
N ILE A 4 -5.14 -4.32 23.62
CA ILE A 4 -4.09 -4.07 22.61
C ILE A 4 -4.21 -2.65 22.08
N ALA A 5 -3.09 -1.93 22.06
CA ALA A 5 -2.99 -0.64 21.38
C ALA A 5 -2.48 -0.82 19.95
N VAL A 6 -3.16 -0.23 18.98
CA VAL A 6 -2.74 -0.17 17.55
C VAL A 6 -2.29 1.25 17.23
N ILE A 7 -1.05 1.41 16.79
CA ILE A 7 -0.46 2.73 16.50
C ILE A 7 -0.52 3.00 15.00
N GLY A 8 -1.40 3.92 14.59
CA GLY A 8 -1.71 4.29 13.22
C GLY A 8 -3.07 3.77 12.75
N ALA A 9 -3.89 4.67 12.19
CA ALA A 9 -5.20 4.38 11.61
C ALA A 9 -5.20 4.43 10.06
N GLY A 10 -4.09 4.06 9.42
CA GLY A 10 -4.04 3.73 8.00
C GLY A 10 -4.69 2.37 7.74
N ILE A 11 -4.76 1.95 6.47
CA ILE A 11 -5.40 0.67 6.11
C ILE A 11 -4.85 -0.52 6.91
N THR A 12 -3.53 -0.59 7.14
CA THR A 12 -2.91 -1.68 7.90
C THR A 12 -3.32 -1.66 9.38
N GLY A 13 -3.44 -0.47 9.98
CA GLY A 13 -3.91 -0.33 11.36
C GLY A 13 -5.39 -0.66 11.53
N ILE A 14 -6.24 -0.19 10.61
CA ILE A 14 -7.67 -0.45 10.64
C ILE A 14 -7.98 -1.94 10.43
N THR A 15 -7.35 -2.61 9.45
CA THR A 15 -7.53 -4.05 9.26
C THR A 15 -7.01 -4.86 10.44
N THR A 16 -5.89 -4.44 11.07
CA THR A 16 -5.37 -5.07 12.29
C THR A 16 -6.33 -4.90 13.48
N ALA A 17 -6.86 -3.68 13.66
CA ALA A 17 -7.81 -3.40 14.73
C ALA A 17 -9.10 -4.24 14.57
N TYR A 18 -9.61 -4.34 13.31
CA TYR A 18 -10.77 -5.18 13.02
C TYR A 18 -10.49 -6.67 13.30
N SER A 19 -9.36 -7.18 12.81
CA SER A 19 -8.96 -8.59 13.03
C SER A 19 -8.81 -8.94 14.52
N LEU A 20 -8.25 -8.04 15.32
CA LEU A 20 -8.13 -8.22 16.78
C LEU A 20 -9.49 -8.12 17.48
N ALA A 21 -10.28 -7.08 17.17
CA ALA A 21 -11.58 -6.85 17.80
C ALA A 21 -12.57 -7.99 17.51
N SER A 22 -12.60 -8.51 16.27
CA SER A 22 -13.43 -9.67 15.90
C SER A 22 -13.02 -10.98 16.60
N ARG A 23 -11.80 -11.06 17.13
CA ARG A 23 -11.30 -12.16 17.98
C ARG A 23 -11.51 -11.92 19.48
N GLY A 24 -12.21 -10.86 19.87
CA GLY A 24 -12.57 -10.55 21.27
C GLY A 24 -11.45 -9.87 22.06
N PHE A 25 -10.47 -9.25 21.42
CA PHE A 25 -9.53 -8.35 22.09
C PHE A 25 -10.20 -6.99 22.33
N GLN A 26 -9.86 -6.34 23.44
CA GLN A 26 -10.12 -4.92 23.60
C GLN A 26 -9.07 -4.15 22.79
N VAL A 27 -9.49 -3.21 21.95
CA VAL A 27 -8.58 -2.51 21.05
C VAL A 27 -8.71 -1.00 21.21
N SER A 28 -7.56 -0.32 21.32
CA SER A 28 -7.46 1.14 21.24
C SER A 28 -6.57 1.52 20.07
N VAL A 29 -7.04 2.38 19.18
CA VAL A 29 -6.30 2.85 18.00
C VAL A 29 -5.86 4.29 18.20
N PHE A 30 -4.57 4.59 18.00
CA PHE A 30 -4.00 5.91 18.16
C PHE A 30 -3.54 6.48 16.83
N ASP A 31 -4.04 7.66 16.45
CA ASP A 31 -3.61 8.35 15.23
C ASP A 31 -3.50 9.87 15.42
N ARG A 32 -2.47 10.46 14.81
CA ARG A 32 -2.21 11.91 14.84
C ARG A 32 -3.22 12.71 14.00
N ASN A 33 -3.87 12.07 13.06
CA ASN A 33 -4.84 12.69 12.17
C ASN A 33 -6.24 12.74 12.79
N ARG A 34 -7.15 13.48 12.16
CA ARG A 34 -8.51 13.72 12.64
C ARG A 34 -9.50 12.57 12.38
N TYR A 35 -9.15 11.62 11.49
CA TYR A 35 -9.91 10.41 11.18
C TYR A 35 -9.01 9.39 10.46
N ALA A 36 -9.51 8.19 10.20
CA ALA A 36 -8.75 7.11 9.58
C ALA A 36 -8.35 7.40 8.12
N ALA A 37 -7.25 6.81 7.67
CA ALA A 37 -6.81 6.82 6.27
C ALA A 37 -6.46 8.20 5.67
N MET A 38 -5.96 9.13 6.46
CA MET A 38 -5.61 10.49 6.00
C MET A 38 -4.22 10.62 5.36
N GLU A 39 -3.39 9.58 5.40
CA GLU A 39 -2.04 9.62 4.79
C GLU A 39 -1.97 8.73 3.54
N THR A 40 -1.07 7.79 3.46
CA THR A 40 -0.85 6.93 2.28
C THR A 40 -2.10 6.16 1.84
N SER A 41 -3.07 5.96 2.73
CA SER A 41 -4.36 5.34 2.45
C SER A 41 -5.44 6.31 1.98
N PHE A 42 -5.12 7.59 1.71
CA PHE A 42 -6.12 8.59 1.28
C PHE A 42 -6.42 8.51 -0.23
N ALA A 43 -5.37 8.55 -1.08
CA ALA A 43 -5.54 8.60 -2.53
C ALA A 43 -4.44 7.80 -3.26
N ASN A 44 -4.24 6.56 -2.85
CA ASN A 44 -3.32 5.65 -3.53
C ASN A 44 -3.89 5.16 -4.89
N GLY A 45 -3.19 4.25 -5.56
CA GLY A 45 -3.55 3.75 -6.89
C GLY A 45 -4.86 2.97 -7.00
N GLY A 46 -5.51 2.63 -5.90
CA GLY A 46 -6.83 1.96 -5.90
C GLY A 46 -6.80 0.48 -6.27
N GLN A 47 -5.67 -0.11 -6.64
CA GLN A 47 -5.56 -1.51 -7.06
C GLN A 47 -5.41 -2.47 -5.88
N LEU A 48 -6.11 -3.59 -5.96
CA LEU A 48 -5.93 -4.80 -5.19
C LEU A 48 -5.34 -5.85 -6.14
N SER A 49 -4.01 -5.78 -6.29
CA SER A 49 -3.28 -6.37 -7.40
C SER A 49 -2.26 -7.40 -6.91
N ALA A 50 -2.62 -8.68 -6.94
CA ALA A 50 -1.65 -9.76 -6.77
C ALA A 50 -0.71 -9.86 -7.99
N SER A 51 -1.15 -9.38 -9.15
CA SER A 51 -0.33 -9.31 -10.36
C SER A 51 0.81 -8.29 -10.28
N ASN A 52 0.72 -7.31 -9.36
CA ASN A 52 1.77 -6.31 -9.10
C ASN A 52 2.64 -6.66 -7.87
N ALA A 53 2.69 -7.93 -7.47
CA ALA A 53 3.39 -8.37 -6.27
C ALA A 53 4.91 -8.57 -6.47
N GLU A 54 5.46 -8.31 -7.67
CA GLU A 54 6.90 -8.34 -7.91
C GLU A 54 7.63 -7.36 -6.97
N VAL A 55 8.63 -7.86 -6.24
CA VAL A 55 9.55 -7.01 -5.49
C VAL A 55 10.61 -6.42 -6.42
N TRP A 56 11.12 -5.23 -6.11
CA TRP A 56 12.05 -4.52 -7.02
C TRP A 56 13.53 -4.79 -6.73
N THR A 57 13.84 -5.70 -5.80
CA THR A 57 15.19 -6.03 -5.34
C THR A 57 15.98 -6.83 -6.40
N ARG A 58 16.29 -6.21 -7.55
CA ARG A 58 17.04 -6.81 -8.66
C ARG A 58 18.00 -5.81 -9.30
N TRP A 59 19.06 -6.31 -9.91
CA TRP A 59 20.08 -5.49 -10.59
C TRP A 59 19.48 -4.59 -11.68
N GLY A 60 18.52 -5.09 -12.44
CA GLY A 60 17.83 -4.30 -13.47
C GLY A 60 17.16 -3.04 -12.94
N THR A 61 16.59 -3.08 -11.72
CA THR A 61 16.00 -1.90 -11.06
C THR A 61 17.08 -0.87 -10.73
N ILE A 62 18.27 -1.33 -10.25
CA ILE A 62 19.38 -0.42 -9.91
C ILE A 62 19.89 0.28 -11.16
N PHE A 63 20.16 -0.46 -12.25
CA PHE A 63 20.65 0.13 -13.50
C PHE A 63 19.63 1.07 -14.14
N LYS A 64 18.33 0.73 -14.12
CA LYS A 64 17.26 1.65 -14.56
C LYS A 64 17.23 2.89 -13.68
N GLY A 65 17.31 2.74 -12.35
CA GLY A 65 17.34 3.86 -11.41
C GLY A 65 18.47 4.83 -11.68
N LEU A 66 19.68 4.34 -11.94
CA LEU A 66 20.84 5.17 -12.30
C LEU A 66 20.60 5.94 -13.61
N LYS A 67 20.04 5.28 -14.65
CA LYS A 67 19.70 5.94 -15.91
C LYS A 67 18.65 7.02 -15.70
N TRP A 68 17.63 6.78 -14.90
CA TRP A 68 16.55 7.71 -14.60
C TRP A 68 17.01 8.93 -13.80
N MET A 69 18.08 8.84 -13.03
CA MET A 69 18.64 10.01 -12.32
C MET A 69 19.10 11.13 -13.27
N LEU A 70 19.30 10.83 -14.54
CA LEU A 70 19.70 11.79 -15.58
C LEU A 70 18.51 12.46 -16.28
N ASP A 71 17.29 12.00 -16.04
CA ASP A 71 16.07 12.53 -16.66
C ASP A 71 15.09 13.05 -15.59
N PRO A 72 14.82 14.37 -15.54
CA PRO A 72 13.89 14.96 -14.59
C PRO A 72 12.43 14.46 -14.71
N ASN A 73 12.06 13.92 -15.88
CA ASN A 73 10.72 13.40 -16.15
C ASN A 73 10.60 11.89 -15.91
N ALA A 74 11.69 11.24 -15.51
CA ALA A 74 11.70 9.80 -15.27
C ALA A 74 10.69 9.38 -14.18
N PRO A 75 10.17 8.14 -14.25
CA PRO A 75 9.26 7.60 -13.24
C PRO A 75 9.88 7.56 -11.84
N LEU A 76 11.20 7.45 -11.73
CA LEU A 76 11.93 7.44 -10.46
C LEU A 76 12.88 8.63 -10.36
N LEU A 77 12.79 9.39 -9.27
CA LEU A 77 13.77 10.41 -8.92
C LEU A 77 14.41 10.11 -7.56
N VAL A 78 15.70 10.43 -7.47
CA VAL A 78 16.47 10.33 -6.22
C VAL A 78 17.07 11.68 -5.91
N ASN A 79 16.71 12.27 -4.76
CA ASN A 79 17.36 13.46 -4.26
C ASN A 79 18.85 13.14 -4.04
N PRO A 80 19.80 13.87 -4.66
CA PRO A 80 21.22 13.57 -4.55
C PRO A 80 21.80 13.84 -3.16
N LYS A 81 21.14 14.63 -2.33
CA LYS A 81 21.63 14.96 -0.98
C LYS A 81 21.84 13.67 -0.17
N PRO A 82 23.05 13.38 0.31
CA PRO A 82 23.32 12.17 1.06
C PRO A 82 22.65 12.21 2.43
N SER A 83 22.19 11.05 2.90
CA SER A 83 21.76 10.83 4.27
C SER A 83 22.10 9.42 4.68
N TRP A 84 22.48 9.21 5.94
CA TRP A 84 22.80 7.89 6.46
C TRP A 84 21.62 6.92 6.31
N HIS A 85 20.40 7.41 6.57
CA HIS A 85 19.19 6.62 6.41
C HIS A 85 19.02 6.10 4.97
N LYS A 86 19.19 6.95 3.97
CA LYS A 86 19.08 6.56 2.55
C LYS A 86 20.18 5.58 2.16
N LEU A 87 21.43 5.84 2.56
CA LEU A 87 22.56 4.97 2.24
C LEU A 87 22.43 3.59 2.89
N SER A 88 22.06 3.52 4.18
CA SER A 88 21.83 2.25 4.86
C SER A 88 20.67 1.46 4.24
N TRP A 89 19.59 2.14 3.85
CA TRP A 89 18.46 1.51 3.18
C TRP A 89 18.87 0.94 1.80
N MET A 90 19.62 1.71 1.01
CA MET A 90 20.11 1.27 -0.30
C MET A 90 21.07 0.07 -0.18
N ALA A 91 21.96 0.07 0.81
CA ALA A 91 22.84 -1.05 1.06
C ALA A 91 22.07 -2.33 1.43
N GLU A 92 21.08 -2.23 2.33
CA GLU A 92 20.21 -3.35 2.68
C GLU A 92 19.33 -3.81 1.49
N PHE A 93 18.86 -2.86 0.65
CA PHE A 93 18.13 -3.19 -0.58
C PHE A 93 18.99 -4.04 -1.53
N MET A 94 20.24 -3.64 -1.76
CA MET A 94 21.17 -4.43 -2.56
C MET A 94 21.44 -5.81 -1.93
N GLY A 95 21.57 -5.88 -0.62
CA GLY A 95 21.71 -7.15 0.12
C GLY A 95 20.53 -8.10 -0.01
N ASN A 96 19.35 -7.61 -0.41
CA ASN A 96 18.15 -8.42 -0.65
C ASN A 96 18.01 -8.91 -2.10
N ILE A 97 18.90 -8.55 -3.02
CA ILE A 97 18.83 -9.02 -4.41
C ILE A 97 18.81 -10.54 -4.53
N PRO A 98 19.60 -11.32 -3.76
CA PRO A 98 19.54 -12.79 -3.81
C PRO A 98 18.16 -13.36 -3.43
N ASN A 99 17.36 -12.63 -2.69
CA ASN A 99 16.04 -13.05 -2.20
C ASN A 99 14.90 -12.67 -3.16
N TYR A 100 15.19 -12.09 -4.33
CA TYR A 100 14.18 -11.55 -5.25
C TYR A 100 13.04 -12.53 -5.58
N GLU A 101 13.37 -13.74 -6.04
CA GLU A 101 12.37 -14.74 -6.43
C GLU A 101 11.53 -15.20 -5.23
N ALA A 102 12.18 -15.53 -4.12
CA ALA A 102 11.52 -15.98 -2.90
C ALA A 102 10.58 -14.90 -2.35
N ASN A 103 11.04 -13.65 -2.30
CA ASN A 103 10.25 -12.53 -1.83
C ASN A 103 9.06 -12.23 -2.78
N THR A 104 9.24 -12.30 -4.10
CA THR A 104 8.15 -12.13 -5.08
C THR A 104 7.08 -13.20 -4.91
N ILE A 105 7.47 -14.48 -4.79
CA ILE A 105 6.53 -15.59 -4.58
C ILE A 105 5.79 -15.42 -3.26
N ALA A 106 6.50 -15.10 -2.17
CA ALA A 106 5.89 -14.91 -0.86
C ALA A 106 4.89 -13.74 -0.85
N THR A 107 5.26 -12.61 -1.47
CA THR A 107 4.38 -11.43 -1.56
C THR A 107 3.14 -11.73 -2.42
N ALA A 108 3.29 -12.47 -3.52
CA ALA A 108 2.17 -12.86 -4.37
C ALA A 108 1.19 -13.80 -3.63
N LYS A 109 1.70 -14.81 -2.91
CA LYS A 109 0.86 -15.69 -2.07
C LYS A 109 0.07 -14.90 -1.03
N MET A 110 0.74 -13.98 -0.34
CA MET A 110 0.11 -13.11 0.65
C MET A 110 -0.96 -12.21 0.01
N ALA A 111 -0.71 -11.67 -1.20
CA ALA A 111 -1.68 -10.86 -1.94
C ALA A 111 -2.92 -11.65 -2.37
N ILE A 112 -2.75 -12.90 -2.82
CA ILE A 112 -3.85 -13.80 -3.17
C ILE A 112 -4.73 -14.07 -1.93
N GLU A 113 -4.12 -14.34 -0.79
CA GLU A 113 -4.86 -14.60 0.46
C GLU A 113 -5.54 -13.34 0.99
N ALA A 114 -4.87 -12.19 0.92
CA ALA A 114 -5.40 -10.92 1.39
C ALA A 114 -6.73 -10.52 0.74
N ARG A 115 -6.93 -10.84 -0.55
CA ARG A 115 -8.20 -10.56 -1.25
C ARG A 115 -9.40 -11.21 -0.59
N LYS A 116 -9.24 -12.45 -0.11
CA LYS A 116 -10.32 -13.19 0.56
C LYS A 116 -10.72 -12.52 1.87
N HIS A 117 -9.73 -12.19 2.69
CA HIS A 117 -9.96 -11.52 3.98
C HIS A 117 -10.53 -10.12 3.79
N LEU A 118 -10.08 -9.37 2.79
CA LEU A 118 -10.54 -8.04 2.48
C LEU A 118 -12.01 -8.01 2.10
N LEU A 119 -12.42 -8.94 1.24
CA LEU A 119 -13.83 -9.12 0.86
C LEU A 119 -14.67 -9.65 2.03
N ARG A 120 -14.13 -10.54 2.86
CA ARG A 120 -14.80 -11.02 4.07
C ARG A 120 -15.09 -9.88 5.04
N PHE A 121 -14.10 -9.04 5.35
CA PHE A 121 -14.28 -7.88 6.25
C PHE A 121 -15.36 -6.93 5.73
N ALA A 122 -15.34 -6.62 4.43
CA ALA A 122 -16.36 -5.76 3.82
C ALA A 122 -17.77 -6.39 3.90
N GLY A 123 -17.88 -7.70 3.67
CA GLY A 123 -19.14 -8.44 3.76
C GLY A 123 -19.68 -8.55 5.19
N GLU A 124 -18.81 -8.80 6.18
CA GLU A 124 -19.20 -8.91 7.59
C GLU A 124 -19.70 -7.57 8.15
N VAL A 125 -19.10 -6.45 7.77
CA VAL A 125 -19.53 -5.10 8.18
C VAL A 125 -20.66 -4.56 7.29
N GLY A 126 -20.79 -5.04 6.06
CA GLY A 126 -21.87 -4.69 5.13
C GLY A 126 -21.70 -3.33 4.46
N PHE A 127 -20.54 -3.03 3.87
CA PHE A 127 -20.28 -1.76 3.19
C PHE A 127 -19.75 -1.91 1.77
N GLU A 128 -19.98 -0.87 0.96
CA GLU A 128 -19.48 -0.72 -0.40
C GLU A 128 -18.31 0.29 -0.45
N PHE A 129 -17.36 0.08 -1.37
CA PHE A 129 -16.15 0.90 -1.50
C PHE A 129 -15.74 1.19 -2.95
N ASP A 130 -16.72 1.40 -3.84
CA ASP A 130 -16.53 1.60 -5.28
C ASP A 130 -15.69 0.47 -5.92
N MET A 131 -15.99 -0.76 -5.55
CA MET A 131 -15.27 -1.93 -6.02
C MET A 131 -15.62 -2.26 -7.48
N GLU A 132 -14.57 -2.43 -8.33
CA GLU A 132 -14.71 -2.88 -9.72
C GLU A 132 -13.99 -4.20 -9.93
N LYS A 133 -14.76 -5.28 -10.12
CA LYS A 133 -14.29 -6.65 -10.38
C LYS A 133 -14.11 -6.91 -11.87
N ARG A 134 -13.27 -6.11 -12.54
CA ARG A 134 -13.01 -6.22 -13.97
C ARG A 134 -11.58 -6.65 -14.28
N GLY A 135 -10.89 -7.24 -13.31
CA GLY A 135 -9.50 -7.60 -13.44
C GLY A 135 -8.54 -6.41 -13.52
N ILE A 136 -7.26 -6.74 -13.68
CA ILE A 136 -6.20 -5.76 -13.94
C ILE A 136 -5.42 -6.21 -15.17
N LEU A 137 -5.21 -5.28 -16.10
CA LEU A 137 -4.52 -5.47 -17.36
C LEU A 137 -3.17 -4.75 -17.33
N HIS A 138 -2.08 -5.49 -17.35
CA HIS A 138 -0.74 -4.98 -17.57
C HIS A 138 -0.50 -4.83 -19.07
N VAL A 139 -0.09 -3.64 -19.53
CA VAL A 139 0.15 -3.35 -20.94
C VAL A 139 1.62 -3.10 -21.23
N TYR A 140 2.11 -3.56 -22.39
CA TYR A 140 3.50 -3.47 -22.77
C TYR A 140 3.66 -2.89 -24.18
N LYS A 141 4.58 -1.93 -24.31
CA LYS A 141 4.93 -1.25 -25.58
C LYS A 141 6.32 -1.61 -26.07
N SER A 142 7.19 -2.10 -25.17
CA SER A 142 8.54 -2.53 -25.52
C SER A 142 8.74 -4.05 -25.36
N LYS A 143 9.48 -4.67 -26.28
CA LYS A 143 9.80 -6.10 -26.24
C LYS A 143 10.56 -6.49 -24.97
N GLY A 144 11.47 -5.62 -24.48
CA GLY A 144 12.27 -5.91 -23.30
C GLY A 144 11.45 -6.00 -22.02
N GLU A 145 10.44 -5.11 -21.84
CA GLU A 145 9.54 -5.16 -20.69
C GLU A 145 8.56 -6.34 -20.81
N PHE A 146 8.10 -6.66 -22.02
CA PHE A 146 7.20 -7.81 -22.21
C PHE A 146 7.91 -9.14 -21.92
N GLU A 147 9.17 -9.31 -22.33
CA GLU A 147 10.00 -10.47 -21.96
C GLU A 147 10.29 -10.52 -20.46
N HIS A 148 10.49 -9.38 -19.82
CA HIS A 148 10.61 -9.35 -18.36
C HIS A 148 9.29 -9.80 -17.68
N ALA A 149 8.15 -9.31 -18.16
CA ALA A 149 6.84 -9.69 -17.66
C ALA A 149 6.58 -11.20 -17.76
N ARG A 150 7.08 -11.86 -18.80
CA ARG A 150 6.99 -13.32 -18.95
C ARG A 150 7.71 -14.04 -17.81
N ARG A 151 8.97 -13.63 -17.49
CA ARG A 151 9.71 -14.20 -16.35
C ARG A 151 9.03 -13.93 -15.01
N VAL A 152 8.49 -12.72 -14.81
CA VAL A 152 7.71 -12.41 -13.62
C VAL A 152 6.46 -13.28 -13.52
N ASN A 153 5.77 -13.51 -14.66
CA ASN A 153 4.59 -14.35 -14.70
C ASN A 153 4.85 -15.78 -14.24
N GLU A 154 6.03 -16.35 -14.55
CA GLU A 154 6.44 -17.67 -14.03
C GLU A 154 6.50 -17.70 -12.50
N LEU A 155 7.01 -16.62 -11.86
CA LEU A 155 7.07 -16.52 -10.40
C LEU A 155 5.68 -16.37 -9.79
N LEU A 156 4.82 -15.55 -10.41
CA LEU A 156 3.44 -15.35 -9.96
C LEU A 156 2.61 -16.64 -10.10
N THR A 157 2.82 -17.40 -11.18
CA THR A 157 2.19 -18.72 -11.38
C THR A 157 2.64 -19.73 -10.31
N LYS A 158 3.93 -19.73 -9.93
CA LYS A 158 4.44 -20.54 -8.80
C LYS A 158 3.79 -20.16 -7.46
N ALA A 159 3.34 -18.91 -7.34
CA ALA A 159 2.57 -18.45 -6.17
C ALA A 159 1.08 -18.85 -6.22
N GLY A 160 0.60 -19.36 -7.34
CA GLY A 160 -0.81 -19.76 -7.56
C GLY A 160 -1.68 -18.65 -8.16
N LEU A 161 -1.08 -17.62 -8.77
CA LEU A 161 -1.84 -16.58 -9.45
C LEU A 161 -2.19 -17.03 -10.88
N ASP A 162 -3.45 -16.95 -11.22
CA ASP A 162 -3.93 -17.12 -12.61
C ASP A 162 -3.82 -15.76 -13.33
N ARG A 163 -2.75 -15.62 -14.13
CA ARG A 163 -2.43 -14.42 -14.90
C ARG A 163 -2.04 -14.84 -16.32
N ARG A 164 -2.87 -14.50 -17.29
CA ARG A 164 -2.69 -14.96 -18.67
C ARG A 164 -2.08 -13.88 -19.57
N GLU A 165 -1.25 -14.31 -20.50
CA GLU A 165 -0.77 -13.48 -21.60
C GLU A 165 -1.94 -13.19 -22.56
N VAL A 166 -2.01 -11.95 -23.09
CA VAL A 166 -3.02 -11.49 -24.03
C VAL A 166 -2.36 -10.76 -25.20
N SER A 167 -2.89 -11.00 -26.42
CA SER A 167 -2.45 -10.30 -27.63
C SER A 167 -2.91 -8.83 -27.63
N ALA A 168 -2.37 -8.04 -28.55
CA ALA A 168 -2.81 -6.64 -28.76
C ALA A 168 -4.30 -6.54 -29.07
N ASP A 169 -4.84 -7.45 -29.87
CA ASP A 169 -6.28 -7.51 -30.19
C ASP A 169 -7.14 -7.84 -28.97
N GLU A 170 -6.63 -8.71 -28.09
CA GLU A 170 -7.32 -9.05 -26.83
C GLU A 170 -7.26 -7.89 -25.84
N VAL A 171 -6.13 -7.17 -25.75
CA VAL A 171 -5.99 -5.93 -24.96
C VAL A 171 -7.10 -4.95 -25.35
N GLN A 172 -7.29 -4.71 -26.66
CA GLN A 172 -8.33 -3.79 -27.16
C GLN A 172 -9.76 -4.29 -26.88
N LYS A 173 -9.99 -5.61 -26.84
CA LYS A 173 -11.29 -6.19 -26.48
C LYS A 173 -11.57 -6.08 -24.98
N ILE A 174 -10.53 -6.24 -24.15
CA ILE A 174 -10.64 -6.15 -22.68
C ILE A 174 -10.92 -4.70 -22.26
N GLU A 175 -10.18 -3.73 -22.85
CA GLU A 175 -10.40 -2.30 -22.58
C GLU A 175 -10.51 -1.49 -23.89
N PRO A 176 -11.73 -1.34 -24.42
CA PRO A 176 -11.95 -0.64 -25.68
C PRO A 176 -11.66 0.87 -25.65
N ALA A 177 -11.64 1.48 -24.46
CA ALA A 177 -11.31 2.90 -24.31
C ALA A 177 -9.83 3.20 -24.55
N LEU A 178 -8.95 2.20 -24.45
CA LEU A 178 -7.52 2.33 -24.69
C LEU A 178 -7.24 2.68 -26.15
N LYS A 179 -6.52 3.80 -26.40
CA LYS A 179 -6.20 4.26 -27.76
C LYS A 179 -4.74 4.08 -28.16
N THR A 180 -3.88 3.72 -27.20
CA THR A 180 -2.45 3.49 -27.46
C THR A 180 -2.23 2.07 -27.98
N GLU A 181 -1.42 1.93 -29.03
CA GLU A 181 -0.97 0.64 -29.52
C GLU A 181 -0.06 -0.07 -28.49
N THR A 182 -0.28 -1.36 -28.35
CA THR A 182 0.49 -2.22 -27.44
C THR A 182 1.00 -3.46 -28.18
N LEU A 183 2.05 -4.08 -27.69
CA LEU A 183 2.53 -5.39 -28.18
C LEU A 183 1.67 -6.54 -27.67
N GLY A 184 0.93 -6.31 -26.60
CA GLY A 184 0.14 -7.25 -25.86
C GLY A 184 0.15 -6.92 -24.37
N GLY A 185 -0.29 -7.84 -23.56
CA GLY A 185 -0.41 -7.63 -22.12
C GLY A 185 -0.44 -8.92 -21.31
N TYR A 186 -0.62 -8.73 -20.00
CA TYR A 186 -1.00 -9.77 -19.07
C TYR A 186 -2.27 -9.38 -18.35
N TYR A 187 -3.25 -10.24 -18.33
CA TYR A 187 -4.53 -10.00 -17.69
C TYR A 187 -4.75 -10.93 -16.50
N THR A 188 -5.17 -10.35 -15.37
CA THR A 188 -5.50 -11.06 -14.13
C THR A 188 -6.95 -10.76 -13.77
N GLU A 189 -7.84 -11.67 -14.08
CA GLU A 189 -9.29 -11.52 -13.87
C GLU A 189 -9.64 -11.44 -12.38
N SER A 190 -8.90 -12.15 -11.53
CA SER A 190 -9.14 -12.22 -10.09
C SER A 190 -8.67 -10.99 -9.30
N ASP A 191 -7.91 -10.09 -9.90
CA ASP A 191 -7.56 -8.80 -9.32
C ASP A 191 -8.72 -7.81 -9.50
N PHE A 192 -8.78 -6.77 -8.68
CA PHE A 192 -9.86 -5.79 -8.73
C PHE A 192 -9.37 -4.43 -8.18
N THR A 193 -10.24 -3.42 -8.27
CA THR A 193 -9.96 -2.08 -7.73
C THR A 193 -11.05 -1.63 -6.78
N GLY A 194 -10.78 -0.57 -6.03
CA GLY A 194 -11.76 0.08 -5.16
C GLY A 194 -11.17 1.29 -4.46
N ASP A 195 -12.00 2.01 -3.73
CA ASP A 195 -11.60 3.19 -2.97
C ASP A 195 -11.12 2.80 -1.57
N ILE A 196 -9.81 2.78 -1.37
CA ILE A 196 -9.17 2.45 -0.08
C ILE A 196 -9.62 3.37 1.05
N HIS A 197 -9.87 4.68 0.76
CA HIS A 197 -10.27 5.64 1.77
C HIS A 197 -11.69 5.34 2.28
N ARG A 198 -12.62 5.05 1.35
CA ARG A 198 -13.97 4.57 1.71
C ARG A 198 -13.91 3.27 2.47
N TYR A 199 -13.09 2.32 2.01
CA TYR A 199 -12.92 1.03 2.69
C TYR A 199 -12.46 1.21 4.13
N ALA A 200 -11.34 1.93 4.35
CA ALA A 200 -10.78 2.12 5.68
C ALA A 200 -11.73 2.91 6.61
N GLY A 201 -12.41 3.93 6.07
CA GLY A 201 -13.41 4.69 6.83
C GLY A 201 -14.64 3.88 7.21
N ALA A 202 -15.12 2.98 6.34
CA ALA A 202 -16.23 2.10 6.66
C ALA A 202 -15.82 1.00 7.66
N LEU A 203 -14.64 0.39 7.44
CA LEU A 203 -14.13 -0.65 8.35
C LEU A 203 -13.82 -0.08 9.75
N SER A 204 -13.39 1.20 9.87
CA SER A 204 -13.19 1.82 11.19
C SER A 204 -14.50 1.91 11.97
N LYS A 205 -15.63 2.18 11.32
CA LYS A 205 -16.96 2.11 11.95
C LYS A 205 -17.32 0.69 12.38
N GLY A 206 -16.94 -0.32 11.56
CA GLY A 206 -17.05 -1.72 11.96
C GLY A 206 -16.24 -2.05 13.22
N CYS A 207 -15.03 -1.49 13.35
CA CYS A 207 -14.24 -1.62 14.58
C CYS A 207 -14.93 -0.97 15.78
N GLU A 208 -15.48 0.25 15.62
CA GLU A 208 -16.25 0.95 16.68
C GLU A 208 -17.45 0.12 17.14
N ALA A 209 -18.17 -0.51 16.20
CA ALA A 209 -19.30 -1.40 16.52
C ALA A 209 -18.87 -2.65 17.32
N LEU A 210 -17.60 -3.09 17.19
CA LEU A 210 -17.01 -4.16 17.99
C LEU A 210 -16.37 -3.66 19.31
N GLY A 211 -16.53 -2.37 19.64
CA GLY A 211 -16.05 -1.77 20.87
C GLY A 211 -14.61 -1.21 20.81
N THR A 212 -14.03 -1.09 19.62
CA THR A 212 -12.71 -0.43 19.45
C THR A 212 -12.83 1.07 19.77
N VAL A 213 -11.89 1.59 20.55
CA VAL A 213 -11.79 3.00 20.89
C VAL A 213 -10.75 3.69 20.00
N PHE A 214 -11.14 4.77 19.33
CA PHE A 214 -10.24 5.57 18.49
C PHE A 214 -9.81 6.85 19.19
N HIS A 215 -8.51 7.04 19.32
CA HIS A 215 -7.88 8.27 19.80
C HIS A 215 -7.28 9.00 18.59
N TYR A 216 -8.04 9.91 18.02
CA TYR A 216 -7.63 10.78 16.92
C TYR A 216 -7.04 12.10 17.41
N LYS A 217 -6.23 12.76 16.56
CA LYS A 217 -5.51 14.00 16.87
C LYS A 217 -4.61 13.87 18.09
N VAL A 218 -4.08 12.69 18.33
CA VAL A 218 -3.16 12.40 19.44
C VAL A 218 -1.76 12.11 18.93
N ASN A 219 -0.77 12.58 19.66
CA ASN A 219 0.62 12.27 19.37
C ASN A 219 1.16 11.37 20.47
N VAL A 220 1.45 10.11 20.13
CA VAL A 220 2.11 9.19 21.05
C VAL A 220 3.58 9.59 21.10
N SER A 221 4.02 10.01 22.27
CA SER A 221 5.33 10.61 22.51
C SER A 221 6.33 9.66 23.17
N ASP A 222 5.85 8.63 23.87
CA ASP A 222 6.71 7.69 24.58
C ASP A 222 6.15 6.27 24.62
N TYR A 223 7.07 5.29 24.66
CA TYR A 223 6.82 3.86 24.62
C TYR A 223 7.73 3.18 25.66
N GLU A 224 7.20 2.85 26.82
CA GLU A 224 7.94 2.22 27.90
C GLU A 224 7.49 0.77 28.09
N HIS A 225 8.42 -0.18 28.06
CA HIS A 225 8.15 -1.57 28.38
C HIS A 225 8.23 -1.76 29.90
N THR A 226 7.15 -2.26 30.50
CA THR A 226 7.03 -2.55 31.93
C THR A 226 6.79 -4.03 32.17
N ASP A 227 6.84 -4.47 33.43
CA ASP A 227 6.51 -5.87 33.80
C ASP A 227 5.04 -6.21 33.55
N GLU A 228 4.15 -5.18 33.51
CA GLU A 228 2.71 -5.34 33.33
C GLU A 228 2.30 -5.24 31.85
N GLY A 229 3.21 -4.83 30.93
CA GLY A 229 2.92 -4.65 29.51
C GLY A 229 3.70 -3.48 28.88
N VAL A 230 3.09 -2.77 27.95
CA VAL A 230 3.67 -1.61 27.28
C VAL A 230 2.90 -0.36 27.67
N LYS A 231 3.56 0.56 28.36
CA LYS A 231 3.02 1.87 28.70
C LYS A 231 3.16 2.80 27.53
N LEU A 232 2.06 3.39 27.08
CA LEU A 232 2.03 4.46 26.10
C LEU A 232 1.78 5.80 26.80
N THR A 233 2.51 6.83 26.36
CA THR A 233 2.25 8.20 26.76
C THR A 233 1.88 9.00 25.51
N TRP A 234 0.77 9.74 25.56
CA TRP A 234 0.31 10.56 24.43
C TRP A 234 -0.23 11.91 24.88
N THR A 235 -0.30 12.84 23.94
CA THR A 235 -0.92 14.16 24.13
C THR A 235 -2.17 14.30 23.26
N SER A 236 -3.22 14.90 23.85
CA SER A 236 -4.44 15.33 23.16
C SER A 236 -4.62 16.82 23.41
N GLY A 237 -4.31 17.65 22.40
CA GLY A 237 -4.18 19.09 22.63
C GLY A 237 -3.03 19.37 23.62
N THR A 238 -3.35 19.97 24.76
CA THR A 238 -2.40 20.25 25.86
C THR A 238 -2.32 19.14 26.91
N ASP A 239 -3.28 18.22 26.91
CA ASP A 239 -3.42 17.23 27.97
C ASP A 239 -2.54 16.02 27.71
N LYS A 240 -1.79 15.62 28.71
CA LYS A 240 -0.92 14.44 28.70
C LYS A 240 -1.64 13.28 29.38
N HIS A 241 -1.63 12.12 28.70
CA HIS A 241 -2.24 10.88 29.16
C HIS A 241 -1.20 9.77 29.12
N ASP A 242 -1.37 8.76 29.96
CA ASP A 242 -0.64 7.52 29.89
C ASP A 242 -1.52 6.33 30.28
N GLN A 243 -1.20 5.16 29.71
CA GLN A 243 -1.89 3.90 30.00
C GLN A 243 -0.98 2.73 29.66
N ILE A 244 -1.12 1.65 30.44
CA ILE A 244 -0.47 0.35 30.17
C ILE A 244 -1.43 -0.52 29.35
N PHE A 245 -0.89 -1.14 28.31
CA PHE A 245 -1.57 -2.10 27.43
C PHE A 245 -0.86 -3.46 27.54
N ASP A 246 -1.60 -4.55 27.42
CA ASP A 246 -1.02 -5.90 27.37
C ASP A 246 -0.10 -6.10 26.17
N GLY A 247 -0.30 -5.31 25.12
CA GLY A 247 0.57 -5.27 23.95
C GLY A 247 0.26 -4.12 23.01
N ILE A 248 1.20 -3.86 22.11
CA ILE A 248 1.07 -2.85 21.06
C ILE A 248 1.34 -3.44 19.69
N VAL A 249 0.61 -2.97 18.66
CA VAL A 249 0.89 -3.27 17.25
C VAL A 249 1.25 -1.99 16.53
N VAL A 250 2.46 -1.93 15.97
CA VAL A 250 2.96 -0.74 15.24
C VAL A 250 2.55 -0.83 13.77
N CYS A 251 1.58 0.01 13.38
CA CYS A 251 1.01 0.14 12.03
C CYS A 251 1.20 1.55 11.45
N ALA A 252 2.21 2.29 11.91
CA ALA A 252 2.36 3.73 11.70
C ALA A 252 3.04 4.12 10.34
N GLY A 253 3.00 3.23 9.34
CA GLY A 253 3.56 3.52 8.01
C GLY A 253 5.02 3.97 8.10
N VAL A 254 5.35 5.14 7.52
CA VAL A 254 6.71 5.69 7.57
C VAL A 254 7.14 6.12 8.98
N GLY A 255 6.21 6.35 9.89
CA GLY A 255 6.46 6.64 11.31
C GLY A 255 6.96 5.43 12.10
N SER A 256 6.71 4.23 11.63
CA SER A 256 7.08 2.98 12.33
C SER A 256 8.57 2.85 12.61
N LYS A 257 9.44 3.46 11.79
CA LYS A 257 10.89 3.45 12.02
C LYS A 257 11.27 4.10 13.35
N ALA A 258 10.70 5.28 13.64
CA ALA A 258 11.00 6.02 14.87
C ALA A 258 10.45 5.26 16.10
N ILE A 259 9.23 4.73 16.00
CA ILE A 259 8.59 3.94 17.06
C ILE A 259 9.40 2.68 17.34
N ALA A 260 9.80 1.93 16.31
CA ALA A 260 10.62 0.73 16.46
C ALA A 260 11.95 1.04 17.14
N SER A 261 12.60 2.16 16.78
CA SER A 261 13.84 2.59 17.42
C SER A 261 13.67 2.89 18.93
N ALA A 262 12.56 3.55 19.31
CA ALA A 262 12.23 3.80 20.72
C ALA A 262 11.98 2.51 21.50
N LEU A 263 11.42 1.48 20.84
CA LEU A 263 11.18 0.16 21.39
C LEU A 263 12.43 -0.75 21.38
N GLY A 264 13.56 -0.30 20.84
CA GLY A 264 14.82 -1.07 20.75
C GLY A 264 14.90 -2.01 19.54
N ASP A 265 13.99 -1.87 18.58
CA ASP A 265 13.94 -2.63 17.33
C ASP A 265 14.50 -1.83 16.15
N ARG A 266 15.01 -2.55 15.14
CA ARG A 266 15.42 -1.95 13.88
C ARG A 266 14.39 -2.28 12.79
N VAL A 267 13.70 -1.25 12.32
CA VAL A 267 12.77 -1.32 11.18
C VAL A 267 13.19 -0.23 10.19
N ASN A 268 14.00 -0.59 9.18
CA ASN A 268 14.62 0.36 8.25
C ASN A 268 13.66 0.77 7.12
N ILE A 269 12.52 1.34 7.47
CA ILE A 269 11.57 1.88 6.49
C ILE A 269 12.08 3.21 5.94
N TYR A 270 12.17 3.31 4.60
CA TYR A 270 12.44 4.57 3.91
C TYR A 270 11.16 5.09 3.24
N PRO A 271 10.82 6.38 3.38
CA PRO A 271 9.66 6.97 2.73
C PRO A 271 9.94 7.19 1.24
N VAL A 272 9.19 6.50 0.38
CA VAL A 272 9.26 6.69 -1.07
C VAL A 272 7.98 7.38 -1.52
N LYS A 273 8.10 8.64 -1.92
CA LYS A 273 6.95 9.46 -2.33
C LYS A 273 6.41 8.98 -3.67
N GLY A 274 5.09 8.84 -3.75
CA GLY A 274 4.34 8.61 -4.98
C GLY A 274 3.32 9.70 -5.17
N TYR A 275 2.88 9.87 -6.42
CA TYR A 275 1.88 10.85 -6.79
C TYR A 275 0.66 10.20 -7.39
N SER A 276 -0.48 10.85 -7.27
CA SER A 276 -1.68 10.49 -8.03
C SER A 276 -2.44 11.74 -8.46
N ILE A 277 -3.24 11.58 -9.50
CA ILE A 277 -4.28 12.53 -9.89
C ILE A 277 -5.62 11.80 -9.86
N THR A 278 -6.65 12.51 -9.43
CA THR A 278 -8.03 12.07 -9.57
C THR A 278 -8.72 12.96 -10.59
N VAL A 279 -9.09 12.39 -11.72
CA VAL A 279 -9.84 13.05 -12.78
C VAL A 279 -11.31 12.91 -12.47
N ASN A 280 -12.04 14.02 -12.40
CA ASN A 280 -13.49 14.03 -12.29
C ASN A 280 -14.09 13.85 -13.69
N LEU A 281 -15.01 12.90 -13.79
CA LEU A 281 -15.72 12.57 -15.04
C LEU A 281 -17.13 13.16 -14.94
N ASP A 282 -17.22 14.47 -15.17
CA ASP A 282 -18.42 15.25 -14.87
C ASP A 282 -19.54 15.10 -15.90
N ASP A 283 -19.21 14.65 -17.11
CA ASP A 283 -20.13 14.46 -18.22
C ASP A 283 -20.12 13.03 -18.77
N GLU A 284 -21.13 12.68 -19.56
CA GLU A 284 -21.30 11.33 -20.12
C GLU A 284 -20.18 10.96 -21.13
N ALA A 285 -19.65 11.93 -21.84
CA ALA A 285 -18.56 11.71 -22.80
C ALA A 285 -17.27 11.32 -22.07
N SER A 286 -16.87 12.09 -21.04
CA SER A 286 -15.74 11.76 -20.15
C SER A 286 -15.90 10.41 -19.50
N GLN A 287 -17.12 10.07 -19.03
CA GLN A 287 -17.41 8.78 -18.41
C GLN A 287 -17.25 7.61 -19.37
N LYS A 288 -17.59 7.79 -20.65
CA LYS A 288 -17.42 6.76 -21.69
C LYS A 288 -15.98 6.64 -22.17
N ALA A 289 -15.24 7.76 -22.19
CA ALA A 289 -13.84 7.81 -22.62
C ALA A 289 -12.86 7.19 -21.60
N ALA A 290 -13.18 7.23 -20.31
CA ALA A 290 -12.33 6.70 -19.27
C ALA A 290 -12.47 5.17 -19.11
N PRO A 291 -11.36 4.44 -18.88
CA PRO A 291 -11.37 2.98 -18.80
C PRO A 291 -12.17 2.48 -17.59
N TRP A 292 -12.76 1.30 -17.74
CA TRP A 292 -13.35 0.54 -16.64
C TRP A 292 -12.39 -0.53 -16.11
N VAL A 293 -11.60 -1.15 -16.99
CA VAL A 293 -10.56 -2.09 -16.57
C VAL A 293 -9.37 -1.32 -16.05
N SER A 294 -8.87 -1.71 -14.91
CA SER A 294 -7.68 -1.11 -14.35
C SER A 294 -6.45 -1.48 -15.18
N LEU A 295 -5.63 -0.48 -15.51
CA LEU A 295 -4.39 -0.68 -16.23
C LEU A 295 -3.18 -0.57 -15.32
N LEU A 296 -2.11 -1.28 -15.71
CA LEU A 296 -0.77 -1.08 -15.19
C LEU A 296 0.20 -0.99 -16.37
N ASP A 297 0.86 0.16 -16.50
CA ASP A 297 1.98 0.38 -17.42
C ASP A 297 3.30 0.25 -16.64
N ASP A 298 3.96 -0.88 -16.81
CA ASP A 298 5.21 -1.19 -16.10
C ASP A 298 6.38 -0.29 -16.51
N GLU A 299 6.38 0.22 -17.74
CA GLU A 299 7.41 1.11 -18.27
C GLU A 299 7.30 2.51 -17.65
N ALA A 300 6.11 3.08 -17.65
CA ALA A 300 5.82 4.39 -17.06
C ALA A 300 5.64 4.33 -15.53
N LYS A 301 5.52 3.14 -14.95
CA LYS A 301 5.18 2.92 -13.53
C LYS A 301 3.88 3.62 -13.14
N VAL A 302 2.88 3.52 -14.01
CA VAL A 302 1.56 4.10 -13.84
C VAL A 302 0.53 3.00 -13.65
N VAL A 303 -0.36 3.21 -12.67
CA VAL A 303 -1.53 2.38 -12.40
C VAL A 303 -2.79 3.23 -12.48
N THR A 304 -3.90 2.61 -12.89
CA THR A 304 -5.19 3.31 -12.96
C THR A 304 -6.27 2.59 -12.19
N SER A 305 -7.30 3.32 -11.76
CA SER A 305 -8.50 2.74 -11.16
C SER A 305 -9.72 3.59 -11.44
N ARG A 306 -10.80 2.95 -11.86
CA ARG A 306 -12.12 3.55 -11.86
C ARG A 306 -12.68 3.48 -10.45
N LEU A 307 -13.10 4.62 -9.89
CA LEU A 307 -13.64 4.74 -8.54
C LEU A 307 -15.09 5.22 -8.63
N GLY A 308 -15.98 4.26 -8.85
CA GLY A 308 -17.36 4.52 -9.21
C GLY A 308 -17.50 5.18 -10.59
N LYS A 309 -18.69 5.77 -10.87
CA LYS A 309 -19.01 6.31 -12.18
C LYS A 309 -18.21 7.56 -12.56
N ASN A 310 -17.89 8.41 -11.58
CA ASN A 310 -17.49 9.81 -11.81
C ASN A 310 -16.02 10.09 -11.49
N ARG A 311 -15.20 9.10 -11.08
CA ARG A 311 -13.81 9.33 -10.71
C ARG A 311 -12.89 8.34 -11.40
N PHE A 312 -11.85 8.86 -12.01
CA PHE A 312 -10.78 8.09 -12.61
C PHE A 312 -9.46 8.47 -11.94
N ARG A 313 -8.81 7.52 -11.28
CA ARG A 313 -7.54 7.72 -10.59
C ARG A 313 -6.39 7.20 -11.42
N ILE A 314 -5.35 8.03 -11.52
CA ILE A 314 -4.08 7.69 -12.15
C ILE A 314 -3.00 7.91 -11.10
N ALA A 315 -2.25 6.88 -10.76
CA ALA A 315 -1.20 6.98 -9.76
C ALA A 315 0.11 6.40 -10.31
N GLY A 316 1.23 7.00 -9.92
CA GLY A 316 2.50 6.52 -10.42
C GLY A 316 3.67 7.19 -9.74
N THR A 317 4.82 7.05 -10.40
CA THR A 317 6.09 7.64 -10.04
C THR A 317 6.61 7.28 -8.65
N ALA A 318 7.90 7.44 -8.45
CA ALA A 318 8.56 7.22 -7.18
C ALA A 318 9.63 8.31 -6.97
N GLU A 319 9.73 8.83 -5.74
CA GLU A 319 10.71 9.84 -5.40
C GLU A 319 11.36 9.55 -4.04
N PHE A 320 12.68 9.38 -4.04
CA PHE A 320 13.48 9.22 -2.84
C PHE A 320 13.91 10.60 -2.32
N ASN A 321 13.01 11.26 -1.56
CA ASN A 321 13.21 12.62 -1.05
C ASN A 321 12.86 12.74 0.45
N GLY A 322 13.09 11.67 1.22
CA GLY A 322 12.78 11.64 2.66
C GLY A 322 11.29 11.90 2.93
N TYR A 323 10.99 12.67 3.96
CA TYR A 323 9.62 12.93 4.41
C TYR A 323 8.94 14.12 3.70
N ASN A 324 9.50 14.60 2.58
CA ASN A 324 8.92 15.72 1.82
C ASN A 324 7.61 15.28 1.16
N LEU A 325 6.54 16.05 1.38
CA LEU A 325 5.19 15.82 0.83
C LEU A 325 4.76 16.87 -0.20
N ASP A 326 5.63 17.82 -0.56
CA ASP A 326 5.30 18.86 -1.54
C ASP A 326 4.86 18.20 -2.85
N ILE A 327 3.74 18.67 -3.37
CA ILE A 327 3.22 18.29 -4.69
C ILE A 327 3.86 19.24 -5.71
N ARG A 328 4.57 18.66 -6.67
CA ARG A 328 5.28 19.45 -7.69
C ARG A 328 4.66 19.23 -9.07
N ASP A 329 4.39 20.30 -9.80
CA ASP A 329 3.73 20.25 -11.12
C ASP A 329 4.50 19.38 -12.12
N ASN A 330 5.83 19.42 -12.10
CA ASN A 330 6.66 18.58 -12.96
C ASN A 330 6.55 17.07 -12.64
N ARG A 331 5.91 16.69 -11.53
CA ARG A 331 5.61 15.29 -11.17
C ARG A 331 4.16 14.91 -11.42
N ILE A 332 3.28 15.91 -11.56
CA ILE A 332 1.88 15.72 -11.95
C ILE A 332 1.76 15.65 -13.48
N LYS A 333 2.46 16.53 -14.21
CA LYS A 333 2.47 16.57 -15.67
C LYS A 333 2.68 15.22 -16.36
N PRO A 334 3.64 14.35 -15.94
CA PRO A 334 3.80 13.02 -16.53
C PRO A 334 2.55 12.13 -16.41
N LEU A 335 1.77 12.25 -15.33
CA LEU A 335 0.53 11.48 -15.15
C LEU A 335 -0.59 12.01 -16.08
N GLN A 336 -0.66 13.34 -16.25
CA GLN A 336 -1.59 13.97 -17.18
C GLN A 336 -1.25 13.58 -18.62
N THR A 337 0.00 13.74 -19.05
CA THR A 337 0.47 13.35 -20.39
C THR A 337 0.25 11.87 -20.68
N TRP A 338 0.47 11.00 -19.68
CA TRP A 338 0.16 9.58 -19.81
C TRP A 338 -1.34 9.37 -20.08
N CYS A 339 -2.21 10.03 -19.29
CA CYS A 339 -3.67 9.95 -19.49
C CYS A 339 -4.07 10.41 -20.89
N GLU A 340 -3.61 11.57 -21.32
CA GLU A 340 -3.91 12.16 -22.62
C GLU A 340 -3.41 11.29 -23.78
N THR A 341 -2.32 10.55 -23.57
CA THR A 341 -1.79 9.61 -24.58
C THR A 341 -2.62 8.33 -24.67
N PHE A 342 -3.03 7.77 -23.55
CA PHE A 342 -3.76 6.50 -23.50
C PHE A 342 -5.26 6.67 -23.68
N PHE A 343 -5.80 7.81 -23.25
CA PHE A 343 -7.22 8.16 -23.23
C PHE A 343 -7.42 9.61 -23.68
N PRO A 344 -7.20 9.95 -24.95
CA PRO A 344 -7.16 11.33 -25.46
C PRO A 344 -8.48 12.09 -25.25
N ASP A 345 -9.60 11.38 -25.09
CA ASP A 345 -10.91 11.98 -24.86
C ASP A 345 -11.22 12.22 -23.37
N VAL A 346 -10.25 11.96 -22.47
CA VAL A 346 -10.34 12.25 -21.02
C VAL A 346 -9.58 13.53 -20.71
N SER A 347 -10.30 14.60 -20.32
CA SER A 347 -9.66 15.85 -19.89
C SER A 347 -9.04 15.72 -18.51
N THR A 348 -7.77 16.10 -18.38
CA THR A 348 -7.06 16.19 -17.10
C THR A 348 -6.97 17.60 -16.52
N GLU A 349 -7.64 18.58 -17.16
CA GLU A 349 -7.54 20.01 -16.81
C GLU A 349 -7.93 20.30 -15.35
N HIS A 350 -8.96 19.64 -14.86
CA HIS A 350 -9.48 19.81 -13.48
C HIS A 350 -9.22 18.60 -12.57
N CYS A 351 -8.07 17.93 -12.75
CA CYS A 351 -7.71 16.82 -11.89
C CYS A 351 -7.24 17.29 -10.50
N VAL A 352 -7.50 16.48 -9.48
CA VAL A 352 -7.07 16.72 -8.10
C VAL A 352 -5.75 15.97 -7.84
N PRO A 353 -4.63 16.68 -7.67
CA PRO A 353 -3.34 16.07 -7.38
C PRO A 353 -3.22 15.66 -5.92
N TRP A 354 -2.45 14.60 -5.69
CA TRP A 354 -2.13 14.13 -4.34
C TRP A 354 -0.74 13.48 -4.31
N ALA A 355 -0.10 13.48 -3.13
CA ALA A 355 1.14 12.77 -2.88
C ALA A 355 1.12 12.04 -1.54
N GLY A 356 1.78 10.88 -1.46
CA GLY A 356 1.88 10.10 -0.24
C GLY A 356 3.20 9.33 -0.15
N LEU A 357 3.58 8.97 1.07
CA LEU A 357 4.84 8.30 1.38
C LEU A 357 4.63 6.79 1.53
N ARG A 358 5.13 6.01 0.59
CA ARG A 358 5.13 4.55 0.68
C ARG A 358 6.15 4.11 1.73
N PRO A 359 5.76 3.33 2.74
CA PRO A 359 6.68 2.84 3.77
C PRO A 359 7.49 1.64 3.24
N MET A 360 8.61 1.90 2.55
CA MET A 360 9.38 0.87 1.87
C MET A 360 10.40 0.24 2.80
N LEU A 361 10.29 -1.07 3.05
CA LEU A 361 11.38 -1.87 3.62
C LEU A 361 12.39 -2.26 2.52
N PRO A 362 13.68 -2.47 2.86
CA PRO A 362 14.69 -2.85 1.87
C PRO A 362 14.42 -4.20 1.19
N SER A 363 13.80 -5.15 1.90
CA SER A 363 13.37 -6.45 1.34
C SER A 363 12.14 -6.35 0.46
N MET A 364 11.37 -5.26 0.57
CA MET A 364 10.03 -5.04 0.02
C MET A 364 8.96 -6.00 0.53
N VAL A 365 9.27 -6.81 1.52
CA VAL A 365 8.33 -7.67 2.25
C VAL A 365 7.97 -6.96 3.57
N PRO A 366 6.69 -6.87 3.94
CA PRO A 366 6.29 -6.21 5.18
C PRO A 366 6.85 -6.92 6.42
N LYS A 367 7.11 -6.15 7.47
CA LYS A 367 7.42 -6.70 8.79
C LYS A 367 6.11 -6.99 9.52
N VAL A 368 5.85 -8.27 9.70
CA VAL A 368 4.68 -8.83 10.40
C VAL A 368 5.15 -9.70 11.54
N GLY A 369 4.56 -9.56 12.72
CA GLY A 369 4.83 -10.40 13.88
C GLY A 369 5.59 -9.70 15.01
N PRO A 370 6.17 -10.47 15.95
CA PRO A 370 6.72 -9.94 17.20
C PRO A 370 7.97 -9.10 16.99
N GLY A 371 8.15 -8.12 17.90
CA GLY A 371 9.39 -7.41 18.15
C GLY A 371 10.34 -8.19 19.07
N LYS A 372 11.42 -7.54 19.49
CA LYS A 372 12.37 -8.12 20.46
C LYS A 372 11.81 -8.22 21.86
N LYS A 373 11.01 -7.23 22.25
CA LYS A 373 10.41 -7.19 23.59
C LYS A 373 9.03 -7.86 23.59
N PRO A 374 8.64 -8.58 24.64
CA PRO A 374 7.29 -9.14 24.79
C PRO A 374 6.22 -8.05 24.65
N GLY A 375 5.04 -8.40 24.12
CA GLY A 375 3.95 -7.46 23.93
C GLY A 375 4.12 -6.45 22.79
N VAL A 376 5.27 -6.45 22.08
CA VAL A 376 5.51 -5.57 20.93
C VAL A 376 5.35 -6.34 19.63
N PHE A 377 4.47 -5.85 18.75
CA PHE A 377 4.21 -6.44 17.43
C PHE A 377 4.29 -5.38 16.32
N TYR A 378 4.53 -5.84 15.11
CA TYR A 378 4.60 -4.99 13.92
C TYR A 378 3.67 -5.52 12.83
N ASN A 379 2.99 -4.59 12.16
CA ASN A 379 2.31 -4.80 10.89
C ASN A 379 2.55 -3.57 10.01
N THR A 380 3.73 -3.49 9.39
CA THR A 380 4.23 -2.27 8.75
C THR A 380 5.22 -2.55 7.62
N GLY A 381 5.58 -1.51 6.85
CA GLY A 381 6.60 -1.63 5.81
C GLY A 381 6.11 -2.22 4.50
N HIS A 382 4.83 -2.13 4.21
CA HIS A 382 4.16 -2.73 3.05
C HIS A 382 4.53 -2.11 1.70
N GLY A 383 5.29 -1.02 1.68
CA GLY A 383 5.69 -0.36 0.45
C GLY A 383 4.51 0.11 -0.39
N HIS A 384 4.48 -0.30 -1.65
CA HIS A 384 3.42 0.05 -2.59
C HIS A 384 2.20 -0.89 -2.53
N LEU A 385 2.29 -1.98 -1.77
CA LEU A 385 1.25 -3.02 -1.67
C LEU A 385 0.45 -2.95 -0.36
N GLY A 386 0.50 -1.81 0.36
CA GLY A 386 -0.13 -1.68 1.65
C GLY A 386 -1.61 -2.07 1.67
N TRP A 387 -2.38 -1.67 0.66
CA TRP A 387 -3.76 -2.09 0.55
C TRP A 387 -3.90 -3.56 0.16
N THR A 388 -3.20 -3.96 -0.91
CA THR A 388 -3.23 -5.34 -1.43
C THR A 388 -2.93 -6.40 -0.36
N LEU A 389 -2.02 -6.10 0.59
CA LEU A 389 -1.57 -7.07 1.60
C LEU A 389 -2.25 -6.92 2.96
N SER A 390 -2.90 -5.76 3.23
CA SER A 390 -3.31 -5.34 4.58
C SER A 390 -4.12 -6.37 5.35
N ALA A 391 -5.09 -7.03 4.70
CA ALA A 391 -5.98 -7.95 5.39
C ALA A 391 -5.30 -9.28 5.77
N ALA A 392 -4.42 -9.83 4.91
CA ALA A 392 -3.65 -11.04 5.25
C ALA A 392 -2.62 -10.76 6.35
N THR A 393 -1.93 -9.60 6.27
CA THR A 393 -0.95 -9.23 7.31
C THR A 393 -1.62 -8.89 8.64
N ALA A 394 -2.85 -8.38 8.61
CA ALA A 394 -3.66 -8.16 9.81
C ALA A 394 -4.04 -9.48 10.50
N GLU A 395 -4.53 -10.46 9.74
CA GLU A 395 -4.84 -11.80 10.26
C GLU A 395 -3.59 -12.47 10.86
N ALA A 396 -2.47 -12.47 10.12
CA ALA A 396 -1.22 -13.02 10.61
C ALA A 396 -0.72 -12.31 11.88
N THR A 397 -0.91 -10.98 11.98
CA THR A 397 -0.56 -10.23 13.18
C THR A 397 -1.45 -10.62 14.35
N ALA A 398 -2.75 -10.78 14.14
CA ALA A 398 -3.69 -11.23 15.15
C ALA A 398 -3.36 -12.65 15.64
N ASP A 399 -2.93 -13.56 14.76
CA ASP A 399 -2.45 -14.90 15.15
C ASP A 399 -1.24 -14.83 16.09
N PHE A 400 -0.26 -13.94 15.81
CA PHE A 400 0.89 -13.74 16.71
C PHE A 400 0.49 -13.18 18.07
N VAL A 401 -0.44 -12.22 18.09
CA VAL A 401 -0.96 -11.62 19.35
C VAL A 401 -1.70 -12.68 20.18
N GLU A 402 -2.55 -13.48 19.54
CA GLU A 402 -3.32 -14.55 20.19
C GLU A 402 -2.40 -15.65 20.75
N ALA A 403 -1.38 -16.08 19.99
CA ALA A 403 -0.39 -17.05 20.44
C ALA A 403 0.43 -16.55 21.63
N ALA A 404 0.74 -15.26 21.70
CA ALA A 404 1.42 -14.66 22.83
C ALA A 404 0.53 -14.60 24.08
N ARG A 405 -0.78 -14.34 23.93
CA ARG A 405 -1.76 -14.36 25.02
C ARG A 405 -1.84 -15.74 25.69
N ILE A 406 -1.88 -16.80 24.91
CA ILE A 406 -1.96 -18.18 25.42
C ILE A 406 -0.72 -18.52 26.26
N LYS A 407 0.49 -18.09 25.82
CA LYS A 407 1.75 -18.34 26.57
C LYS A 407 1.81 -17.61 27.89
N ASN A 408 1.21 -16.42 28.00
CA ASN A 408 1.20 -15.66 29.26
C ASN A 408 0.11 -16.13 30.24
N ALA A 409 -0.85 -16.91 29.76
CA ALA A 409 -1.93 -17.47 30.60
C ALA A 409 -1.60 -18.88 31.14
N ALA A 410 -0.57 -19.56 30.62
CA ALA A 410 -0.07 -20.86 31.02
C ALA A 410 1.11 -20.74 32.01
#